data_ce692ecbbd48521be5ed4396cc1ad3bc
#
_entry.id   ce692ecbbd48521be5ed4396cc1ad3bc
#
_cell.length_a   1.000
_cell.length_b   1.000
_cell.length_c   1.000
_cell.angle_alpha   90.00
_cell.angle_beta   90.00
_cell.angle_gamma   90.00
#
_symmetry.space_group_name_H-M   'P 1'
#
loop_
_entity.id
_entity.type
_entity.pdbx_description
1 polymer ?
#
loop_
_entity_poly.entity_id
_entity_poly.type
_entity_poly.pdbx_seq_one_letter_code
_entity_poly.pdbx_strand_id
1 'polypeptide(L)'
;MIKVVKIGGNVVDNPELLREFVRDFAAMPGMKVLVHGGGVMASQMQKEMGMVPKMIEGRRVTDEQTLKVVTMVYAGWCNKNITALLQARGCNAIGLTGADGNAIKASKRPPLHVESLGEDVDYGYVGDVSAQSVNAPFIYSLLSRGIVPVFNAINHDGNGNLLNTNADTIASSIAVAMANYRY
;
A
#
# COMPACT_ATOMS: atom_id res chain seq x y z
N MET A 1 -15.81 15.81 -3.52
CA MET A 1 -14.58 15.63 -2.71
C MET A 1 -14.26 14.14 -2.63
N ILE A 2 -13.01 13.76 -2.92
CA ILE A 2 -12.53 12.37 -2.84
C ILE A 2 -11.88 12.19 -1.46
N LYS A 3 -12.25 11.12 -0.76
CA LYS A 3 -11.71 10.78 0.56
C LYS A 3 -10.62 9.72 0.39
N VAL A 4 -9.46 9.91 0.98
CA VAL A 4 -8.39 8.92 1.04
C VAL A 4 -8.23 8.48 2.49
N VAL A 5 -8.43 7.20 2.75
CA VAL A 5 -8.37 6.61 4.10
C VAL A 5 -7.22 5.61 4.15
N LYS A 6 -6.43 5.66 5.21
CA LYS A 6 -5.34 4.71 5.43
C LYS A 6 -5.56 3.93 6.72
N ILE A 7 -5.37 2.61 6.68
CA ILE A 7 -5.36 1.75 7.85
C ILE A 7 -3.99 1.12 8.07
N GLY A 8 -3.57 1.09 9.33
CA GLY A 8 -2.31 0.49 9.77
C GLY A 8 -2.43 -0.98 10.13
N GLY A 9 -1.29 -1.57 10.49
CA GLY A 9 -1.19 -2.97 10.87
C GLY A 9 -2.14 -3.38 12.00
N ASN A 10 -2.29 -2.54 13.02
CA ASN A 10 -3.18 -2.84 14.14
C ASN A 10 -4.63 -3.15 13.72
N VAL A 11 -5.13 -2.49 12.68
CA VAL A 11 -6.47 -2.74 12.14
C VAL A 11 -6.44 -3.95 11.19
N VAL A 12 -5.44 -4.00 10.30
CA VAL A 12 -5.33 -5.07 9.28
C VAL A 12 -5.14 -6.45 9.93
N ASP A 13 -4.36 -6.51 11.01
CA ASP A 13 -3.99 -7.75 11.68
C ASP A 13 -5.00 -8.21 12.75
N ASN A 14 -5.99 -7.37 13.08
CA ASN A 14 -7.05 -7.71 14.03
C ASN A 14 -8.39 -7.92 13.30
N PRO A 15 -8.91 -9.16 13.25
CA PRO A 15 -10.14 -9.48 12.51
C PRO A 15 -11.38 -8.70 12.96
N GLU A 16 -11.50 -8.39 14.25
CA GLU A 16 -12.65 -7.66 14.80
C GLU A 16 -12.59 -6.18 14.40
N LEU A 17 -11.44 -5.53 14.64
CA LEU A 17 -11.22 -4.14 14.25
C LEU A 17 -11.35 -3.96 12.73
N LEU A 18 -10.86 -4.92 11.96
CA LEU A 18 -10.98 -4.87 10.51
C LEU A 18 -12.45 -4.95 10.06
N ARG A 19 -13.27 -5.81 10.67
CA ARG A 19 -14.70 -5.90 10.34
C ARG A 19 -15.46 -4.63 10.70
N GLU A 20 -15.14 -4.02 11.84
CA GLU A 20 -15.73 -2.74 12.26
C GLU A 20 -15.35 -1.63 11.29
N PHE A 21 -14.05 -1.51 10.99
CA PHE A 21 -13.55 -0.54 10.01
C PHE A 21 -14.24 -0.71 8.64
N VAL A 22 -14.29 -1.93 8.12
CA VAL A 22 -14.92 -2.24 6.82
C VAL A 22 -16.38 -1.84 6.79
N ARG A 23 -17.13 -2.08 7.88
CA ARG A 23 -18.53 -1.64 8.02
C ARG A 23 -18.64 -0.12 7.87
N ASP A 24 -17.82 0.61 8.61
CA ASP A 24 -17.87 2.07 8.65
C ASP A 24 -17.37 2.69 7.34
N PHE A 25 -16.28 2.14 6.79
CA PHE A 25 -15.76 2.57 5.48
C PHE A 25 -16.77 2.28 4.35
N ALA A 26 -17.42 1.11 4.33
CA ALA A 26 -18.42 0.80 3.32
C ALA A 26 -19.59 1.79 3.36
N ALA A 27 -20.05 2.17 4.56
CA ALA A 27 -21.13 3.13 4.76
C ALA A 27 -20.76 4.59 4.45
N MET A 28 -19.46 4.90 4.35
CA MET A 28 -18.99 6.26 4.06
C MET A 28 -19.44 6.71 2.67
N PRO A 29 -20.18 7.83 2.55
CA PRO A 29 -20.70 8.27 1.25
C PRO A 29 -19.62 8.94 0.38
N GLY A 30 -19.86 8.91 -0.94
CA GLY A 30 -19.05 9.58 -1.96
C GLY A 30 -17.84 8.77 -2.41
N MET A 31 -17.02 9.39 -3.28
CA MET A 31 -15.80 8.77 -3.82
C MET A 31 -14.76 8.60 -2.72
N LYS A 32 -14.18 7.41 -2.63
CA LYS A 32 -13.20 7.06 -1.59
C LYS A 32 -12.17 6.07 -2.08
N VAL A 33 -10.97 6.19 -1.55
CA VAL A 33 -9.82 5.31 -1.80
C VAL A 33 -9.37 4.76 -0.45
N LEU A 34 -9.06 3.48 -0.40
CA LEU A 34 -8.45 2.85 0.77
C LEU A 34 -6.99 2.53 0.49
N VAL A 35 -6.14 2.77 1.48
CA VAL A 35 -4.73 2.36 1.48
C VAL A 35 -4.44 1.57 2.75
N HIS A 36 -3.75 0.45 2.64
CA HIS A 36 -3.41 -0.37 3.79
C HIS A 36 -1.94 -0.84 3.77
N GLY A 37 -1.43 -1.14 4.94
CA GLY A 37 -0.17 -1.84 5.15
C GLY A 37 -0.36 -3.34 5.39
N GLY A 38 0.46 -3.93 6.25
CA GLY A 38 0.46 -5.36 6.61
C GLY A 38 1.80 -5.80 7.19
N GLY A 39 2.56 -4.84 7.73
CA GLY A 39 3.94 -5.07 8.16
C GLY A 39 4.10 -6.11 9.28
N VAL A 40 3.16 -6.19 10.22
CA VAL A 40 3.20 -7.18 11.31
C VAL A 40 3.02 -8.59 10.74
N MET A 41 2.00 -8.78 9.92
CA MET A 41 1.74 -10.07 9.26
C MET A 41 2.90 -10.49 8.34
N ALA A 42 3.51 -9.56 7.62
CA ALA A 42 4.69 -9.85 6.80
C ALA A 42 5.89 -10.28 7.66
N SER A 43 6.11 -9.65 8.82
CA SER A 43 7.17 -10.06 9.75
C SER A 43 6.91 -11.43 10.33
N GLN A 44 5.66 -11.76 10.66
CA GLN A 44 5.28 -13.08 11.13
C GLN A 44 5.53 -14.14 10.05
N MET A 45 5.07 -13.90 8.83
CA MET A 45 5.27 -14.81 7.70
C MET A 45 6.76 -15.04 7.43
N GLN A 46 7.60 -13.99 7.47
CA GLN A 46 9.05 -14.15 7.33
C GLN A 46 9.62 -15.10 8.39
N LYS A 47 9.22 -14.92 9.67
CA LYS A 47 9.67 -15.80 10.76
C LYS A 47 9.22 -17.25 10.58
N GLU A 48 7.98 -17.48 10.16
CA GLU A 48 7.44 -18.80 9.85
C GLU A 48 8.20 -19.49 8.70
N MET A 49 8.72 -18.70 7.75
CA MET A 49 9.57 -19.18 6.66
C MET A 49 11.06 -19.30 7.05
N GLY A 50 11.41 -19.11 8.32
CA GLY A 50 12.80 -19.16 8.79
C GLY A 50 13.64 -17.94 8.43
N MET A 51 13.02 -16.84 8.02
CA MET A 51 13.70 -15.58 7.70
C MET A 51 13.71 -14.66 8.90
N VAL A 52 14.76 -13.82 8.99
CA VAL A 52 14.86 -12.78 10.02
C VAL A 52 14.48 -11.43 9.42
N PRO A 53 13.34 -10.83 9.83
CA PRO A 53 12.97 -9.50 9.36
C PRO A 53 14.02 -8.46 9.78
N LYS A 54 14.60 -7.75 8.82
CA LYS A 54 15.55 -6.66 9.08
C LYS A 54 14.83 -5.32 8.99
N MET A 55 14.78 -4.61 10.12
CA MET A 55 14.18 -3.27 10.23
C MET A 55 15.26 -2.28 10.64
N ILE A 56 15.33 -1.14 9.94
CA ILE A 56 16.24 -0.03 10.28
C ILE A 56 15.38 1.22 10.35
N GLU A 57 15.37 1.88 11.51
CA GLU A 57 14.56 3.08 11.79
C GLU A 57 13.09 2.91 11.39
N GLY A 58 12.50 1.75 11.73
CA GLY A 58 11.10 1.43 11.41
C GLY A 58 10.82 1.08 9.95
N ARG A 59 11.85 1.02 9.09
CA ARG A 59 11.74 0.68 7.67
C ARG A 59 12.30 -0.71 7.40
N ARG A 60 11.58 -1.49 6.62
CA ARG A 60 12.00 -2.86 6.25
C ARG A 60 13.06 -2.82 5.16
N VAL A 61 14.25 -3.36 5.46
CA VAL A 61 15.22 -3.71 4.43
C VAL A 61 14.63 -4.85 3.60
N THR A 62 14.55 -4.65 2.30
CA THR A 62 13.77 -5.49 1.39
C THR A 62 14.69 -6.08 0.33
N ASP A 63 15.30 -7.22 0.61
CA ASP A 63 15.98 -8.04 -0.39
C ASP A 63 14.97 -8.77 -1.28
N GLU A 64 15.42 -9.53 -2.26
CA GLU A 64 14.56 -10.21 -3.22
C GLU A 64 13.59 -11.21 -2.54
N GLN A 65 14.04 -11.94 -1.54
CA GLN A 65 13.20 -12.91 -0.81
C GLN A 65 12.17 -12.17 0.05
N THR A 66 12.58 -11.15 0.75
CA THR A 66 11.68 -10.27 1.51
C THR A 66 10.64 -9.62 0.61
N LEU A 67 11.03 -9.16 -0.60
CA LEU A 67 10.09 -8.59 -1.56
C LEU A 67 9.01 -9.59 -1.95
N LYS A 68 9.37 -10.85 -2.20
CA LYS A 68 8.40 -11.92 -2.50
C LYS A 68 7.41 -12.10 -1.35
N VAL A 69 7.91 -12.18 -0.11
CA VAL A 69 7.05 -12.35 1.08
C VAL A 69 6.12 -11.16 1.27
N VAL A 70 6.63 -9.92 1.25
CA VAL A 70 5.76 -8.75 1.43
C VAL A 70 4.75 -8.61 0.30
N THR A 71 5.10 -9.00 -0.93
CA THR A 71 4.15 -9.00 -2.04
C THR A 71 3.04 -10.04 -1.83
N MET A 72 3.36 -11.26 -1.43
CA MET A 72 2.37 -12.30 -1.10
C MET A 72 1.44 -11.84 0.03
N VAL A 73 1.98 -11.23 1.07
CA VAL A 73 1.20 -10.77 2.23
C VAL A 73 0.38 -9.54 1.89
N TYR A 74 1.00 -8.48 1.38
CA TYR A 74 0.30 -7.20 1.16
C TYR A 74 -0.67 -7.28 -0.02
N ALA A 75 -0.18 -7.69 -1.18
CA ALA A 75 -0.97 -7.71 -2.41
C ALA A 75 -1.87 -8.95 -2.53
N GLY A 76 -1.47 -10.04 -1.90
CA GLY A 76 -2.24 -11.27 -1.82
C GLY A 76 -3.23 -11.24 -0.68
N TRP A 77 -2.81 -11.74 0.49
CA TRP A 77 -3.72 -11.99 1.59
C TRP A 77 -4.43 -10.75 2.11
N CYS A 78 -3.69 -9.74 2.57
CA CYS A 78 -4.30 -8.55 3.19
C CYS A 78 -5.23 -7.82 2.21
N ASN A 79 -4.76 -7.55 1.01
CA ASN A 79 -5.50 -6.79 0.01
C ASN A 79 -6.78 -7.52 -0.43
N LYS A 80 -6.68 -8.80 -0.74
CA LYS A 80 -7.83 -9.58 -1.22
C LYS A 80 -8.84 -9.87 -0.11
N ASN A 81 -8.38 -10.08 1.12
CA ASN A 81 -9.26 -10.22 2.28
C ASN A 81 -10.06 -8.94 2.52
N ILE A 82 -9.41 -7.77 2.54
CA ILE A 82 -10.08 -6.47 2.68
C ILE A 82 -11.09 -6.26 1.55
N THR A 83 -10.68 -6.52 0.31
CA THR A 83 -11.55 -6.39 -0.85
C THR A 83 -12.79 -7.26 -0.74
N ALA A 84 -12.63 -8.53 -0.36
CA ALA A 84 -13.74 -9.46 -0.16
C ALA A 84 -14.70 -9.00 0.94
N LEU A 85 -14.17 -8.51 2.06
CA LEU A 85 -14.98 -7.96 3.15
C LEU A 85 -15.78 -6.71 2.73
N LEU A 86 -15.20 -5.85 1.91
CA LEU A 86 -15.89 -4.67 1.34
C LEU A 86 -17.00 -5.09 0.37
N GLN A 87 -16.74 -6.07 -0.50
CA GLN A 87 -17.75 -6.61 -1.41
C GLN A 87 -18.94 -7.21 -0.62
N ALA A 88 -18.68 -7.92 0.47
CA ALA A 88 -19.72 -8.45 1.35
C ALA A 88 -20.60 -7.36 1.99
N ARG A 89 -20.16 -6.12 1.99
CA ARG A 89 -20.90 -4.93 2.47
C ARG A 89 -21.54 -4.11 1.35
N GLY A 90 -21.53 -4.61 0.10
CA GLY A 90 -22.05 -3.89 -1.06
C GLY A 90 -21.15 -2.73 -1.53
N CYS A 91 -19.94 -2.61 -1.00
CA CYS A 91 -18.95 -1.65 -1.46
C CYS A 91 -18.17 -2.29 -2.62
N ASN A 92 -18.40 -1.81 -3.85
CA ASN A 92 -17.75 -2.35 -5.04
C ASN A 92 -16.26 -1.96 -5.09
N ALA A 93 -15.43 -2.77 -4.45
CA ALA A 93 -14.01 -2.53 -4.28
C ALA A 93 -13.16 -3.32 -5.28
N ILE A 94 -12.03 -2.76 -5.67
CA ILE A 94 -10.97 -3.43 -6.44
C ILE A 94 -9.65 -3.31 -5.70
N GLY A 95 -9.02 -4.46 -5.42
CA GLY A 95 -7.70 -4.49 -4.78
C GLY A 95 -6.58 -4.37 -5.81
N LEU A 96 -5.67 -3.41 -5.60
CA LEU A 96 -4.62 -3.02 -6.53
C LEU A 96 -3.27 -2.88 -5.83
N THR A 97 -2.20 -3.18 -6.57
CA THR A 97 -0.86 -2.64 -6.37
C THR A 97 -0.69 -1.38 -7.23
N GLY A 98 0.42 -0.66 -7.06
CA GLY A 98 0.75 0.42 -7.99
C GLY A 98 1.08 -0.03 -9.41
N ALA A 99 1.44 -1.32 -9.59
CA ALA A 99 1.70 -1.89 -10.92
C ALA A 99 0.43 -2.07 -11.75
N ASP A 100 -0.70 -2.36 -11.09
CA ASP A 100 -1.99 -2.55 -11.75
C ASP A 100 -2.45 -1.24 -12.41
N GLY A 101 -2.67 -1.28 -13.71
CA GLY A 101 -3.05 -0.10 -14.48
C GLY A 101 -2.01 1.04 -14.44
N ASN A 102 -0.76 0.76 -14.09
CA ASN A 102 0.29 1.78 -13.88
C ASN A 102 -0.21 2.90 -12.93
N ALA A 103 -0.87 2.47 -11.84
CA ALA A 103 -1.55 3.37 -10.93
C ALA A 103 -0.58 4.23 -10.12
N ILE A 104 0.55 3.65 -9.69
CA ILE A 104 1.57 4.36 -8.89
C ILE A 104 2.95 3.88 -9.29
N LYS A 105 3.73 4.77 -9.90
CA LYS A 105 5.12 4.51 -10.31
C LYS A 105 6.08 5.09 -9.28
N ALA A 106 6.74 4.22 -8.50
CA ALA A 106 7.72 4.60 -7.50
C ALA A 106 9.12 4.77 -8.11
N SER A 107 9.96 5.53 -7.44
CA SER A 107 11.40 5.58 -7.71
C SER A 107 12.14 4.71 -6.70
N LYS A 108 13.11 3.90 -7.16
CA LYS A 108 13.95 3.14 -6.23
C LYS A 108 14.64 4.11 -5.26
N ARG A 109 14.57 3.80 -3.97
CA ARG A 109 15.27 4.60 -2.95
C ARG A 109 16.78 4.43 -3.11
N PRO A 110 17.56 5.53 -3.20
CA PRO A 110 18.99 5.45 -3.12
C PRO A 110 19.46 5.07 -1.71
N PRO A 111 20.69 4.59 -1.52
CA PRO A 111 21.29 4.46 -0.21
C PRO A 111 21.20 5.77 0.57
N LEU A 112 20.84 5.67 1.87
CA LEU A 112 20.69 6.83 2.76
C LEU A 112 21.63 6.69 3.94
N HIS A 113 22.24 7.80 4.36
CA HIS A 113 23.00 7.85 5.58
C HIS A 113 22.08 7.68 6.79
N VAL A 114 22.40 6.70 7.65
CA VAL A 114 21.66 6.42 8.87
C VAL A 114 22.52 6.83 10.05
N GLU A 115 22.22 7.98 10.67
CA GLU A 115 23.02 8.55 11.76
C GLU A 115 23.20 7.57 12.93
N SER A 116 22.15 6.83 13.29
CA SER A 116 22.19 5.84 14.38
C SER A 116 23.18 4.68 14.14
N LEU A 117 23.52 4.43 12.88
CA LEU A 117 24.48 3.39 12.47
C LEU A 117 25.83 3.98 12.03
N GLY A 118 25.89 5.26 11.70
CA GLY A 118 27.07 5.94 11.18
C GLY A 118 27.49 5.48 9.78
N GLU A 119 26.58 4.87 9.01
CA GLU A 119 26.87 4.34 7.67
C GLU A 119 25.71 4.57 6.70
N ASP A 120 26.00 4.42 5.40
CA ASP A 120 24.99 4.45 4.36
C ASP A 120 24.30 3.09 4.24
N VAL A 121 22.98 3.08 4.24
CA VAL A 121 22.16 1.86 4.16
C VAL A 121 21.44 1.82 2.80
N ASP A 122 21.66 0.74 2.04
CA ASP A 122 20.80 0.37 0.92
C ASP A 122 19.65 -0.49 1.46
N TYR A 123 18.42 0.04 1.36
CA TYR A 123 17.23 -0.67 1.77
C TYR A 123 16.76 -1.74 0.77
N GLY A 124 17.46 -1.92 -0.35
CA GLY A 124 17.13 -2.91 -1.39
C GLY A 124 15.94 -2.50 -2.26
N TYR A 125 14.96 -3.37 -2.42
CA TYR A 125 13.77 -3.14 -3.24
C TYR A 125 12.73 -2.26 -2.52
N VAL A 126 13.18 -1.08 -2.11
CA VAL A 126 12.35 -0.05 -1.48
C VAL A 126 12.20 1.13 -2.41
N GLY A 127 11.00 1.67 -2.49
CA GLY A 127 10.67 2.80 -3.33
C GLY A 127 10.14 4.00 -2.57
N ASP A 128 10.31 5.16 -3.19
CA ASP A 128 9.72 6.42 -2.77
C ASP A 128 8.63 6.84 -3.76
N VAL A 129 7.57 7.44 -3.23
CA VAL A 129 6.42 7.92 -3.98
C VAL A 129 6.12 9.38 -3.62
N SER A 130 5.55 10.09 -4.57
CA SER A 130 5.07 11.46 -4.41
C SER A 130 3.76 11.63 -5.18
N ALA A 131 3.16 12.80 -5.15
CA ALA A 131 1.95 13.07 -5.93
C ALA A 131 2.16 12.85 -7.44
N GLN A 132 3.38 13.10 -7.96
CA GLN A 132 3.75 12.88 -9.36
C GLN A 132 3.86 11.39 -9.72
N SER A 133 4.02 10.52 -8.72
CA SER A 133 4.04 9.07 -8.92
C SER A 133 2.66 8.50 -9.25
N VAL A 134 1.59 9.25 -8.95
CA VAL A 134 0.20 8.76 -8.98
C VAL A 134 -0.46 9.05 -10.33
N ASN A 135 -1.00 8.02 -10.96
CA ASN A 135 -1.85 8.13 -12.15
C ASN A 135 -3.27 8.54 -11.75
N ALA A 136 -3.48 9.83 -11.46
CA ALA A 136 -4.76 10.36 -11.04
C ALA A 136 -5.89 10.11 -12.06
N PRO A 137 -5.69 10.21 -13.39
CA PRO A 137 -6.70 9.85 -14.39
C PRO A 137 -7.19 8.41 -14.25
N PHE A 138 -6.29 7.45 -14.03
CA PHE A 138 -6.66 6.04 -13.84
C PHE A 138 -7.51 5.86 -12.57
N ILE A 139 -7.08 6.41 -11.44
CA ILE A 139 -7.84 6.34 -10.18
C ILE A 139 -9.21 6.98 -10.34
N TYR A 140 -9.28 8.15 -10.97
CA TYR A 140 -10.55 8.83 -11.20
C TYR A 140 -11.48 8.02 -12.11
N SER A 141 -10.95 7.33 -13.12
CA SER A 141 -11.75 6.47 -14.01
C SER A 141 -12.45 5.32 -13.28
N LEU A 142 -11.84 4.79 -12.21
CA LEU A 142 -12.46 3.80 -11.34
C LEU A 142 -13.53 4.43 -10.45
N LEU A 143 -13.19 5.53 -9.79
CA LEU A 143 -14.08 6.24 -8.87
C LEU A 143 -15.36 6.74 -9.56
N SER A 144 -15.26 7.26 -10.79
CA SER A 144 -16.39 7.74 -11.58
C SER A 144 -17.35 6.62 -11.99
N ARG A 145 -16.90 5.37 -11.96
CA ARG A 145 -17.72 4.17 -12.19
C ARG A 145 -18.25 3.53 -10.91
N GLY A 146 -18.07 4.19 -9.76
CA GLY A 146 -18.48 3.67 -8.47
C GLY A 146 -17.59 2.52 -7.95
N ILE A 147 -16.40 2.36 -8.51
CA ILE A 147 -15.42 1.35 -8.06
C ILE A 147 -14.48 1.99 -7.05
N VAL A 148 -14.30 1.36 -5.91
CA VAL A 148 -13.45 1.82 -4.81
C VAL A 148 -12.08 1.15 -4.89
N PRO A 149 -11.00 1.89 -5.23
CA PRO A 149 -9.65 1.35 -5.23
C PRO A 149 -9.16 1.06 -3.80
N VAL A 150 -8.55 -0.11 -3.61
CA VAL A 150 -7.90 -0.53 -2.37
C VAL A 150 -6.44 -0.82 -2.67
N PHE A 151 -5.56 0.10 -2.31
CA PHE A 151 -4.12 0.00 -2.54
C PHE A 151 -3.39 -0.61 -1.35
N ASN A 152 -2.41 -1.46 -1.64
CA ASN A 152 -1.41 -1.92 -0.69
C ASN A 152 -0.07 -1.19 -0.88
N ALA A 153 0.95 -1.57 -0.13
CA ALA A 153 2.25 -0.91 -0.14
C ALA A 153 3.22 -1.39 -1.25
N ILE A 154 2.76 -2.19 -2.20
CA ILE A 154 3.58 -2.65 -3.33
C ILE A 154 3.31 -1.77 -4.56
N ASN A 155 4.40 -1.20 -5.09
CA ASN A 155 4.38 -0.41 -6.32
C ASN A 155 5.41 -0.96 -7.32
N HIS A 156 5.64 -0.26 -8.41
CA HIS A 156 6.61 -0.64 -9.43
C HIS A 156 7.46 0.56 -9.88
N ASP A 157 8.61 0.29 -10.50
CA ASP A 157 9.52 1.33 -10.99
C ASP A 157 9.33 1.69 -12.47
N GLY A 158 8.46 0.98 -13.17
CA GLY A 158 8.23 1.12 -14.61
C GLY A 158 9.26 0.38 -15.47
N ASN A 159 10.22 -0.34 -14.86
CA ASN A 159 11.27 -1.12 -15.53
C ASN A 159 11.13 -2.63 -15.28
N GLY A 160 9.99 -3.05 -14.75
CA GLY A 160 9.69 -4.46 -14.46
C GLY A 160 10.01 -4.89 -13.02
N ASN A 161 10.41 -3.99 -12.14
CA ASN A 161 10.67 -4.33 -10.74
C ASN A 161 9.54 -3.86 -9.85
N LEU A 162 9.19 -4.69 -8.86
CA LEU A 162 8.34 -4.29 -7.74
C LEU A 162 9.17 -3.61 -6.66
N LEU A 163 8.55 -2.67 -5.96
CA LEU A 163 9.16 -1.94 -4.86
C LEU A 163 8.21 -1.91 -3.66
N ASN A 164 8.75 -2.22 -2.48
CA ASN A 164 8.07 -2.02 -1.20
C ASN A 164 8.11 -0.54 -0.84
N THR A 165 6.95 0.06 -0.57
CA THR A 165 6.82 1.49 -0.28
C THR A 165 6.07 1.72 1.03
N ASN A 166 6.02 2.95 1.51
CA ASN A 166 5.34 3.29 2.76
C ASN A 166 3.86 3.61 2.49
N ALA A 167 2.94 2.94 3.20
CA ALA A 167 1.50 3.11 3.01
C ALA A 167 1.01 4.52 3.38
N ASP A 168 1.59 5.17 4.39
CA ASP A 168 1.22 6.55 4.76
C ASP A 168 1.61 7.53 3.65
N THR A 169 2.80 7.34 3.08
CA THR A 169 3.28 8.16 1.95
C THR A 169 2.42 7.93 0.70
N ILE A 170 2.00 6.69 0.44
CA ILE A 170 1.06 6.40 -0.67
C ILE A 170 -0.26 7.14 -0.47
N ALA A 171 -0.84 7.05 0.72
CA ALA A 171 -2.12 7.70 1.02
C ALA A 171 -2.04 9.23 0.84
N SER A 172 -1.00 9.86 1.39
CA SER A 172 -0.78 11.30 1.21
C SER A 172 -0.53 11.68 -0.25
N SER A 173 0.25 10.88 -0.99
CA SER A 173 0.52 11.11 -2.41
C SER A 173 -0.74 11.02 -3.26
N ILE A 174 -1.59 10.02 -3.02
CA ILE A 174 -2.90 9.89 -3.68
C ILE A 174 -3.79 11.10 -3.33
N ALA A 175 -3.86 11.48 -2.06
CA ALA A 175 -4.69 12.61 -1.63
C ALA A 175 -4.29 13.91 -2.34
N VAL A 176 -3.01 14.22 -2.40
CA VAL A 176 -2.48 15.40 -3.09
C VAL A 176 -2.71 15.32 -4.60
N ALA A 177 -2.42 14.18 -5.22
CA ALA A 177 -2.64 13.99 -6.66
C ALA A 177 -4.11 14.17 -7.05
N MET A 178 -5.03 13.59 -6.28
CA MET A 178 -6.47 13.69 -6.54
C MET A 178 -7.02 15.10 -6.26
N ALA A 179 -6.46 15.81 -5.28
CA ALA A 179 -6.84 17.20 -5.02
C ALA A 179 -6.42 18.15 -6.16
N ASN A 180 -5.29 17.86 -6.81
CA ASN A 180 -4.77 18.65 -7.93
C ASN A 180 -5.35 18.23 -9.29
N TYR A 181 -5.96 17.06 -9.37
CA TYR A 181 -6.53 16.55 -10.62
C TYR A 181 -7.79 17.33 -10.98
N ARG A 182 -7.80 17.89 -12.19
CA ARG A 182 -8.94 18.61 -12.78
C ARG A 182 -9.61 17.69 -13.80
N TYR A 183 -10.88 17.38 -13.58
CA TYR A 183 -11.73 16.52 -14.42
C TYR A 183 -12.88 17.32 -15.05
#